data_0bdbface19a8260755f87ac8b76a90e1
#
_entry.id   0bdbface19a8260755f87ac8b76a90e1
#
_cell.length_a   1.000
_cell.length_b   1.000
_cell.length_c   1.000
_cell.angle_alpha   90.00
_cell.angle_beta   90.00
_cell.angle_gamma   90.00
#
_symmetry.space_group_name_H-M   'P 1'
#
loop_
_entity.id
_entity.type
_entity.pdbx_description
1 polymer ?
#
loop_
_entity_poly.entity_id
_entity_poly.type
_entity_poly.pdbx_seq_one_letter_code
_entity_poly.pdbx_strand_id
1 'polypeptide(L)'
;MKGLSLTDLVQTEILRGLLAPFGHGLWTAIAGGVLFAASARSGRLRLTGSLVAAWLGLSVLHALWDAMHSLAAALALLFTGTDWQWHLLETGYVPRPTSAQVGFITGLQWGGWVVVILVALGWLRALARRTRPLDAAHPEPAAPWQGWGER
;
A
#
# COMPACT_ATOMS: atom_id res chain seq x y z
N MET A 1 -24.80 3.18 23.75
CA MET A 1 -23.66 3.42 22.84
C MET A 1 -22.40 3.52 23.71
N LYS A 2 -21.48 2.54 23.64
CA LYS A 2 -20.16 2.68 24.26
C LYS A 2 -19.37 3.59 23.33
N GLY A 3 -19.08 4.81 23.75
CA GLY A 3 -18.19 5.73 23.03
C GLY A 3 -16.81 5.07 22.88
N LEU A 4 -16.14 5.31 21.77
CA LEU A 4 -14.74 4.94 21.59
C LEU A 4 -13.95 5.53 22.77
N SER A 5 -13.24 4.68 23.51
CA SER A 5 -12.42 5.15 24.62
C SER A 5 -11.24 5.94 24.03
N LEU A 6 -10.73 6.93 24.76
CA LEU A 6 -9.50 7.64 24.36
C LEU A 6 -8.35 6.66 24.11
N THR A 7 -8.30 5.57 24.86
CA THR A 7 -7.30 4.51 24.70
C THR A 7 -7.41 3.81 23.34
N ASP A 8 -8.63 3.53 22.88
CA ASP A 8 -8.85 2.89 21.57
C ASP A 8 -8.45 3.82 20.43
N LEU A 9 -8.74 5.12 20.56
CA LEU A 9 -8.33 6.14 19.60
C LEU A 9 -6.80 6.25 19.52
N VAL A 10 -6.13 6.37 20.67
CA VAL A 10 -4.66 6.47 20.73
C VAL A 10 -4.00 5.22 20.16
N GLN A 11 -4.47 4.03 20.48
CA GLN A 11 -3.95 2.79 19.91
C GLN A 11 -4.11 2.74 18.39
N THR A 12 -5.26 3.16 17.88
CA THR A 12 -5.53 3.20 16.43
C THR A 12 -4.59 4.16 15.72
N GLU A 13 -4.36 5.37 16.29
CA GLU A 13 -3.47 6.35 15.68
C GLU A 13 -2.00 5.92 15.73
N ILE A 14 -1.55 5.29 16.81
CA ILE A 14 -0.20 4.71 16.90
C ILE A 14 -0.01 3.62 15.84
N LEU A 15 -0.96 2.70 15.70
CA LEU A 15 -0.89 1.65 14.68
C LEU A 15 -0.88 2.24 13.27
N ARG A 16 -1.73 3.23 12.99
CA ARG A 16 -1.72 3.94 11.71
C ARG A 16 -0.39 4.60 11.43
N GLY A 17 0.20 5.28 12.43
CA GLY A 17 1.52 5.90 12.32
C GLY A 17 2.64 4.90 12.03
N LEU A 18 2.64 3.75 12.70
CA LEU A 18 3.61 2.67 12.48
C LEU A 18 3.45 1.98 11.12
N LEU A 19 2.22 1.84 10.63
CA LEU A 19 1.93 1.19 9.35
C LEU A 19 2.00 2.15 8.16
N ALA A 20 1.89 3.46 8.38
CA ALA A 20 1.93 4.48 7.32
C ALA A 20 3.16 4.40 6.41
N PRO A 21 4.40 4.15 6.90
CA PRO A 21 5.56 4.00 6.02
C PRO A 21 5.44 2.83 5.05
N PHE A 22 4.81 1.71 5.47
CA PHE A 22 4.61 0.52 4.64
C PHE A 22 3.44 0.67 3.64
N GLY A 23 2.47 1.54 3.95
CA GLY A 23 1.41 1.93 3.04
C GLY A 23 1.81 3.16 2.22
N HIS A 24 1.53 4.35 2.73
CA HIS A 24 1.70 5.61 2.01
C HIS A 24 3.14 5.89 1.55
N GLY A 25 4.15 5.58 2.36
CA GLY A 25 5.56 5.74 1.97
C GLY A 25 5.91 4.90 0.74
N LEU A 26 5.46 3.66 0.71
CA LEU A 26 5.70 2.74 -0.39
C LEU A 26 4.95 3.16 -1.66
N TRP A 27 3.68 3.59 -1.53
CA TRP A 27 2.92 4.13 -2.67
C TRP A 27 3.59 5.37 -3.26
N THR A 28 4.04 6.29 -2.43
CA THR A 28 4.73 7.51 -2.84
C THR A 28 6.05 7.21 -3.53
N ALA A 29 6.82 6.24 -3.02
CA ALA A 29 8.09 5.82 -3.63
C ALA A 29 7.87 5.22 -5.04
N ILE A 30 6.83 4.39 -5.22
CA ILE A 30 6.49 3.82 -6.53
C ILE A 30 6.02 4.92 -7.49
N ALA A 31 5.10 5.79 -7.05
CA ALA A 31 4.59 6.89 -7.86
C ALA A 31 5.71 7.83 -8.31
N GLY A 32 6.57 8.24 -7.38
CA GLY A 32 7.75 9.07 -7.66
C GLY A 32 8.71 8.38 -8.63
N GLY A 33 9.04 7.11 -8.39
CA GLY A 33 9.92 6.34 -9.25
C GLY A 33 9.44 6.24 -10.70
N VAL A 34 8.13 6.00 -10.91
CA VAL A 34 7.53 5.97 -12.26
C VAL A 34 7.56 7.35 -12.91
N LEU A 35 7.23 8.40 -12.14
CA LEU A 35 7.22 9.78 -12.62
C LEU A 35 8.62 10.23 -13.05
N PHE A 36 9.65 9.99 -12.22
CA PHE A 36 11.03 10.34 -12.54
C PHE A 36 11.56 9.53 -13.74
N ALA A 37 11.25 8.23 -13.82
CA ALA A 37 11.64 7.42 -14.97
C ALA A 37 10.99 7.89 -16.29
N ALA A 38 9.75 8.38 -16.22
CA ALA A 38 9.06 8.96 -17.38
C ALA A 38 9.67 10.32 -17.79
N SER A 39 10.03 11.16 -16.81
CA SER A 39 10.66 12.48 -17.04
C SER A 39 12.08 12.37 -17.57
N ALA A 40 12.89 11.47 -17.04
CA ALA A 40 14.28 11.27 -17.46
C ALA A 40 14.42 10.90 -18.94
N ARG A 41 13.43 10.21 -19.52
CA ARG A 41 13.44 9.81 -20.95
C ARG A 41 13.07 10.92 -21.93
N SER A 42 12.29 11.91 -21.50
CA SER A 42 11.68 12.91 -22.39
C SER A 42 12.08 14.35 -22.07
N GLY A 43 12.77 14.59 -20.95
CA GLY A 43 13.05 15.94 -20.43
C GLY A 43 11.81 16.74 -20.04
N ARG A 44 10.62 16.17 -20.17
CA ARG A 44 9.33 16.78 -19.85
C ARG A 44 8.39 15.75 -19.28
N LEU A 45 7.52 16.19 -18.36
CA LEU A 45 6.42 15.37 -17.86
C LEU A 45 5.41 15.12 -18.99
N ARG A 46 5.30 13.87 -19.41
CA ARG A 46 4.28 13.42 -20.37
C ARG A 46 3.40 12.38 -19.74
N LEU A 47 2.11 12.49 -19.95
CA LEU A 47 1.16 11.42 -19.64
C LEU A 47 1.46 10.22 -20.56
N THR A 48 2.05 9.20 -20.00
CA THR A 48 2.34 7.94 -20.69
C THR A 48 1.40 6.85 -20.20
N GLY A 49 1.13 5.84 -21.03
CA GLY A 49 0.33 4.69 -20.61
C GLY A 49 0.90 3.98 -19.37
N SER A 50 2.22 3.99 -19.20
CA SER A 50 2.87 3.43 -18.00
C SER A 50 2.59 4.24 -16.73
N LEU A 51 2.49 5.57 -16.83
CA LEU A 51 2.14 6.44 -15.71
C LEU A 51 0.68 6.22 -15.28
N VAL A 52 -0.23 6.13 -16.26
CA VAL A 52 -1.65 5.84 -15.99
C VAL A 52 -1.82 4.46 -15.38
N ALA A 53 -1.15 3.44 -15.93
CA ALA A 53 -1.18 2.09 -15.39
C ALA A 53 -0.62 2.02 -13.96
N ALA A 54 0.45 2.76 -13.67
CA ALA A 54 1.01 2.84 -12.33
C ALA A 54 0.03 3.51 -11.36
N TRP A 55 -0.59 4.61 -11.76
CA TRP A 55 -1.59 5.31 -10.94
C TRP A 55 -2.79 4.40 -10.63
N LEU A 56 -3.34 3.71 -11.63
CA LEU A 56 -4.44 2.76 -11.43
C LEU A 56 -4.03 1.60 -10.51
N GLY A 57 -2.84 1.02 -10.73
CA GLY A 57 -2.33 -0.06 -9.89
C GLY A 57 -2.13 0.36 -8.44
N LEU A 58 -1.59 1.56 -8.19
CA LEU A 58 -1.47 2.13 -6.85
C LEU A 58 -2.82 2.40 -6.21
N SER A 59 -3.79 2.91 -6.97
CA SER A 59 -5.17 3.12 -6.48
C SER A 59 -5.82 1.81 -6.05
N VAL A 60 -5.62 0.72 -6.81
CA VAL A 60 -6.11 -0.62 -6.44
C VAL A 60 -5.43 -1.13 -5.17
N LEU A 61 -4.11 -1.01 -5.06
CA LEU A 61 -3.39 -1.42 -3.86
C LEU A 61 -3.82 -0.63 -2.62
N HIS A 62 -4.06 0.67 -2.79
CA HIS A 62 -4.57 1.53 -1.72
C HIS A 62 -6.00 1.13 -1.30
N ALA A 63 -6.88 0.93 -2.26
CA ALA A 63 -8.24 0.47 -2.00
C ALA A 63 -8.27 -0.90 -1.29
N LEU A 64 -7.40 -1.85 -1.70
CA LEU A 64 -7.26 -3.13 -1.02
C LEU A 64 -6.76 -2.97 0.41
N TRP A 65 -5.80 -2.07 0.65
CA TRP A 65 -5.30 -1.76 1.98
C TRP A 65 -6.41 -1.27 2.90
N ASP A 66 -7.18 -0.29 2.45
CA ASP A 66 -8.26 0.32 3.23
C ASP A 66 -9.45 -0.64 3.44
N ALA A 67 -9.79 -1.43 2.41
CA ALA A 67 -10.88 -2.39 2.46
C ALA A 67 -10.52 -3.71 3.16
N MET A 68 -9.26 -3.94 3.59
CA MET A 68 -8.78 -5.24 4.04
C MET A 68 -9.59 -5.83 5.20
N HIS A 69 -9.96 -5.00 6.17
CA HIS A 69 -10.81 -5.46 7.28
C HIS A 69 -12.19 -5.93 6.81
N SER A 70 -12.83 -5.16 5.96
CA SER A 70 -14.16 -5.48 5.42
C SER A 70 -14.12 -6.73 4.52
N LEU A 71 -13.07 -6.88 3.72
CA LEU A 71 -12.82 -8.07 2.92
C LEU A 71 -12.60 -9.30 3.80
N ALA A 72 -11.79 -9.19 4.84
CA ALA A 72 -11.55 -10.26 5.78
C ALA A 72 -12.84 -10.68 6.51
N ALA A 73 -13.67 -9.71 6.91
CA ALA A 73 -14.96 -9.96 7.54
C ALA A 73 -15.94 -10.65 6.58
N ALA A 74 -16.01 -10.19 5.33
CA ALA A 74 -16.85 -10.79 4.30
C ALA A 74 -16.42 -12.24 3.99
N LEU A 75 -15.12 -12.50 3.85
CA LEU A 75 -14.58 -13.84 3.63
C LEU A 75 -14.85 -14.75 4.84
N ALA A 76 -14.63 -14.22 6.06
CA ALA A 76 -14.93 -15.01 7.26
C ALA A 76 -16.40 -15.41 7.32
N LEU A 77 -17.31 -14.50 6.99
CA LEU A 77 -18.74 -14.82 6.95
C LEU A 77 -19.07 -15.82 5.83
N LEU A 78 -18.45 -15.68 4.67
CA LEU A 78 -18.64 -16.58 3.53
C LEU A 78 -18.23 -18.02 3.87
N PHE A 79 -17.11 -18.21 4.56
CA PHE A 79 -16.57 -19.54 4.86
C PHE A 79 -17.06 -20.14 6.19
N THR A 80 -17.46 -19.30 7.15
CA THR A 80 -17.80 -19.73 8.52
C THR A 80 -19.13 -19.20 9.00
N GLY A 81 -19.91 -18.53 8.14
CA GLY A 81 -21.22 -17.97 8.46
C GLY A 81 -22.23 -19.07 8.82
N THR A 82 -23.02 -18.79 9.84
CA THR A 82 -24.12 -19.66 10.29
C THR A 82 -25.44 -19.21 9.63
N ASP A 83 -26.41 -20.12 9.54
CA ASP A 83 -27.73 -19.82 8.91
C ASP A 83 -28.40 -18.59 9.52
N TRP A 84 -28.31 -18.41 10.85
CA TRP A 84 -28.88 -17.26 11.51
C TRP A 84 -28.16 -15.94 11.15
N GLN A 85 -26.84 -15.98 10.90
CA GLN A 85 -26.08 -14.80 10.47
C GLN A 85 -26.47 -14.40 9.03
N TRP A 86 -26.68 -15.37 8.17
CA TRP A 86 -27.19 -15.14 6.82
C TRP A 86 -28.60 -14.56 6.84
N HIS A 87 -29.48 -15.10 7.67
CA HIS A 87 -30.83 -14.57 7.84
C HIS A 87 -30.85 -13.12 8.37
N LEU A 88 -29.93 -12.76 9.29
CA LEU A 88 -29.79 -11.38 9.73
C LEU A 88 -29.37 -10.43 8.58
N LEU A 89 -28.44 -10.87 7.73
CA LEU A 89 -28.03 -10.07 6.55
C LEU A 89 -29.19 -9.86 5.57
N GLU A 90 -29.98 -10.87 5.32
CA GLU A 90 -31.18 -10.78 4.47
C GLU A 90 -32.19 -9.77 5.02
N THR A 91 -32.29 -9.63 6.32
CA THR A 91 -33.14 -8.64 7.00
C THR A 91 -32.49 -7.27 7.15
N GLY A 92 -31.28 -7.06 6.62
CA GLY A 92 -30.57 -5.79 6.64
C GLY A 92 -29.77 -5.51 7.90
N TYR A 93 -29.59 -6.52 8.77
CA TYR A 93 -28.77 -6.40 9.98
C TYR A 93 -27.39 -6.99 9.78
N VAL A 94 -26.36 -6.28 10.25
CA VAL A 94 -24.98 -6.79 10.25
C VAL A 94 -24.80 -7.74 11.45
N PRO A 95 -24.54 -9.04 11.22
CA PRO A 95 -24.37 -9.99 12.30
C PRO A 95 -23.04 -9.74 13.05
N ARG A 96 -23.06 -9.98 14.36
CA ARG A 96 -21.81 -9.92 15.14
C ARG A 96 -20.99 -11.19 14.88
N PRO A 97 -19.67 -11.05 14.67
CA PRO A 97 -18.80 -12.21 14.52
C PRO A 97 -18.67 -12.96 15.85
N THR A 98 -18.55 -14.27 15.77
CA THR A 98 -18.19 -15.13 16.91
C THR A 98 -16.73 -14.93 17.29
N SER A 99 -16.30 -15.37 18.48
CA SER A 99 -14.89 -15.29 18.89
C SER A 99 -13.94 -16.02 17.95
N ALA A 100 -14.35 -17.15 17.40
CA ALA A 100 -13.58 -17.89 16.39
C ALA A 100 -13.46 -17.10 15.07
N GLN A 101 -14.56 -16.48 14.62
CA GLN A 101 -14.57 -15.62 13.44
C GLN A 101 -13.69 -14.39 13.64
N VAL A 102 -13.65 -13.78 14.82
CA VAL A 102 -12.75 -12.65 15.11
C VAL A 102 -11.27 -13.04 14.90
N GLY A 103 -10.86 -14.19 15.39
CA GLY A 103 -9.49 -14.70 15.17
C GLY A 103 -9.19 -14.92 13.69
N PHE A 104 -10.13 -15.48 12.94
CA PHE A 104 -10.00 -15.71 11.51
C PHE A 104 -9.96 -14.39 10.70
N ILE A 105 -10.82 -13.44 11.02
CA ILE A 105 -10.81 -12.07 10.42
C ILE A 105 -9.46 -11.40 10.66
N THR A 106 -8.97 -11.43 11.90
CA THR A 106 -7.68 -10.85 12.26
C THR A 106 -6.54 -11.47 11.45
N GLY A 107 -6.51 -12.80 11.36
CA GLY A 107 -5.50 -13.52 10.57
C GLY A 107 -5.54 -13.16 9.07
N LEU A 108 -6.73 -13.11 8.46
CA LEU A 108 -6.92 -12.71 7.08
C LEU A 108 -6.51 -11.25 6.85
N GLN A 109 -6.85 -10.35 7.75
CA GLN A 109 -6.51 -8.94 7.65
C GLN A 109 -4.99 -8.72 7.66
N TRP A 110 -4.28 -9.29 8.64
CA TRP A 110 -2.83 -9.19 8.72
C TRP A 110 -2.14 -9.88 7.54
N GLY A 111 -2.59 -11.08 7.17
CA GLY A 111 -2.10 -11.79 5.98
C GLY A 111 -2.29 -10.98 4.70
N GLY A 112 -3.45 -10.38 4.54
CA GLY A 112 -3.76 -9.52 3.40
C GLY A 112 -2.85 -8.29 3.32
N TRP A 113 -2.60 -7.60 4.43
CA TRP A 113 -1.66 -6.47 4.45
C TRP A 113 -0.24 -6.90 4.10
N VAL A 114 0.23 -8.05 4.59
CA VAL A 114 1.54 -8.60 4.22
C VAL A 114 1.61 -8.84 2.71
N VAL A 115 0.58 -9.43 2.11
CA VAL A 115 0.52 -9.65 0.65
C VAL A 115 0.60 -8.33 -0.12
N VAL A 116 -0.19 -7.34 0.27
CA VAL A 116 -0.18 -6.00 -0.36
C VAL A 116 1.21 -5.35 -0.27
N ILE A 117 1.87 -5.42 0.89
CA ILE A 117 3.25 -4.92 1.07
C ILE A 117 4.23 -5.66 0.16
N LEU A 118 4.16 -6.99 0.09
CA LEU A 118 5.07 -7.79 -0.75
C LEU A 118 4.89 -7.48 -2.24
N VAL A 119 3.65 -7.29 -2.71
CA VAL A 119 3.36 -6.88 -4.09
C VAL A 119 3.97 -5.51 -4.38
N ALA A 120 3.78 -4.55 -3.47
CA ALA A 120 4.33 -3.20 -3.63
C ALA A 120 5.87 -3.19 -3.60
N LEU A 121 6.51 -3.94 -2.70
CA LEU A 121 7.96 -4.10 -2.66
C LEU A 121 8.50 -4.78 -3.92
N GLY A 122 7.82 -5.79 -4.43
CA GLY A 122 8.14 -6.44 -5.70
C GLY A 122 8.11 -5.45 -6.86
N TRP A 123 7.08 -4.61 -6.89
CA TRP A 123 6.95 -3.55 -7.90
C TRP A 123 8.08 -2.51 -7.78
N LEU A 124 8.35 -2.02 -6.58
CA LEU A 124 9.44 -1.07 -6.34
C LEU A 124 10.80 -1.65 -6.77
N ARG A 125 11.07 -2.92 -6.45
CA ARG A 125 12.28 -3.62 -6.92
C ARG A 125 12.36 -3.73 -8.44
N ALA A 126 11.25 -4.01 -9.09
CA ALA A 126 11.18 -4.07 -10.55
C ALA A 126 11.48 -2.71 -11.20
N LEU A 127 10.96 -1.63 -10.62
CA LEU A 127 11.27 -0.26 -11.04
C LEU A 127 12.76 0.06 -10.85
N ALA A 128 13.31 -0.20 -9.67
CA ALA A 128 14.73 0.05 -9.37
C ALA A 128 15.68 -0.71 -10.32
N ARG A 129 15.33 -1.93 -10.72
CA ARG A 129 16.11 -2.69 -11.69
C ARG A 129 16.09 -2.08 -13.10
N ARG A 130 14.98 -1.44 -13.47
CA ARG A 130 14.82 -0.80 -14.80
C ARG A 130 15.51 0.57 -14.90
N THR A 131 15.72 1.25 -13.77
CA THR A 131 16.37 2.58 -13.74
C THR A 131 17.89 2.51 -13.62
N ARG A 132 18.46 1.47 -13.03
CA ARG A 132 19.91 1.29 -12.87
C ARG A 132 20.76 1.52 -14.14
N PRO A 133 20.36 1.06 -15.34
CA PRO A 133 21.14 1.32 -16.57
C PRO A 133 21.18 2.79 -16.98
N LEU A 134 20.19 3.60 -16.57
CA LEU A 134 20.11 5.03 -16.89
C LEU A 134 21.09 5.84 -16.05
N ASP A 135 21.28 5.46 -14.78
CA ASP A 135 22.24 6.12 -13.86
C ASP A 135 23.68 5.81 -14.29
N ALA A 136 23.95 4.61 -14.79
CA ALA A 136 25.29 4.22 -15.28
C ALA A 136 25.65 4.90 -16.61
N ALA A 137 24.68 5.34 -17.39
CA ALA A 137 24.90 6.03 -18.67
C ALA A 137 25.20 7.54 -18.51
N HIS A 138 24.96 8.12 -17.32
CA HIS A 138 25.28 9.50 -16.98
C HIS A 138 26.23 9.51 -15.78
N PRO A 139 27.58 9.27 -15.99
CA PRO A 139 28.54 9.48 -14.93
C PRO A 139 28.44 10.95 -14.48
N GLU A 140 28.37 11.17 -13.17
CA GLU A 140 28.37 12.53 -12.61
C GLU A 140 29.52 13.33 -13.25
N PRO A 141 29.24 14.53 -13.76
CA PRO A 141 30.32 15.41 -14.21
C PRO A 141 31.23 15.63 -13.01
N ALA A 142 32.55 15.43 -13.23
CA ALA A 142 33.57 15.64 -12.21
C ALA A 142 33.30 16.99 -11.52
N ALA A 143 33.17 16.97 -10.19
CA ALA A 143 32.79 18.13 -9.42
C ALA A 143 33.75 19.28 -9.71
N PRO A 144 33.29 20.47 -10.12
CA PRO A 144 34.15 21.57 -10.57
C PRO A 144 35.07 22.13 -9.46
N TRP A 145 34.91 21.70 -8.20
CA TRP A 145 35.69 22.14 -7.06
C TRP A 145 36.97 21.29 -6.76
N GLN A 146 37.22 20.20 -7.51
CA GLN A 146 38.41 19.36 -7.34
C GLN A 146 39.72 20.05 -7.80
N GLY A 147 39.63 21.21 -8.45
CA GLY A 147 40.79 21.96 -8.93
C GLY A 147 41.24 23.15 -8.06
N TRP A 148 40.67 23.40 -6.88
CA TRP A 148 40.91 24.59 -6.09
C TRP A 148 42.01 24.42 -4.99
N GLY A 149 42.63 23.24 -4.92
CA GLY A 149 43.60 22.91 -3.86
C GLY A 149 45.11 22.98 -4.26
N GLU A 150 45.44 23.21 -5.53
CA GLU A 150 46.84 23.08 -6.00
C GLU A 150 47.41 24.36 -6.65
N ARG A 151 47.10 25.54 -6.08
CA ARG A 151 47.84 26.77 -6.42
C ARG A 151 48.15 27.58 -5.20
#